data_152da18a84fb3a6d1a1515193b9df622
#
_entry.id   152da18a84fb3a6d1a1515193b9df622
#
_cell.length_a   1.000
_cell.length_b   1.000
_cell.length_c   1.000
_cell.angle_alpha   90.00
_cell.angle_beta   90.00
_cell.angle_gamma   90.00
#
_symmetry.space_group_name_H-M   'P 1'
#
loop_
_entity.id
_entity.type
_entity.pdbx_description
1 polymer ?
#
loop_
_entity_poly.entity_id
_entity_poly.type
_entity_poly.pdbx_seq_one_letter_code
_entity_poly.pdbx_strand_id
1 'polypeptide(L)'
;MDLSKLSNEEYGRYVGEKEKTSPLWKDLIWAFCVGGLICVGGQALSELYQSWGLSKDDAGTWVSITLVFLAALLTGLGVFDDIARRAGAGTLVPITGFANAMVSPALEFKSEGFITGTAAKLFVVAGPVLVYGISASILYGLLLYFCLLYTSPSPRDRQKS
;
A
#
# COMPACT_ATOMS: atom_id res chain seq x y z
N MET A 1 -17.15 -30.02 17.66
CA MET A 1 -17.49 -28.97 18.65
C MET A 1 -18.23 -27.88 17.90
N ASP A 2 -19.46 -27.61 18.30
CA ASP A 2 -20.35 -26.72 17.55
C ASP A 2 -20.08 -25.27 18.00
N LEU A 3 -19.29 -24.54 17.20
CA LEU A 3 -18.82 -23.17 17.49
C LEU A 3 -19.98 -22.14 17.60
N SER A 4 -21.14 -22.49 17.06
CA SER A 4 -22.32 -21.61 17.07
C SER A 4 -23.01 -21.48 18.44
N LYS A 5 -22.62 -22.31 19.41
CA LYS A 5 -23.20 -22.37 20.76
C LYS A 5 -22.32 -21.78 21.85
N LEU A 6 -21.12 -21.28 21.48
CA LEU A 6 -20.19 -20.69 22.43
C LEU A 6 -20.60 -19.25 22.76
N SER A 7 -20.49 -18.88 24.03
CA SER A 7 -20.61 -17.47 24.42
C SER A 7 -19.40 -16.68 23.89
N ASN A 8 -19.53 -15.35 23.81
CA ASN A 8 -18.43 -14.50 23.33
C ASN A 8 -17.14 -14.66 24.15
N GLU A 9 -17.27 -14.93 25.45
CA GLU A 9 -16.11 -15.15 26.34
C GLU A 9 -15.45 -16.50 26.10
N GLU A 10 -16.23 -17.57 25.92
CA GLU A 10 -15.74 -18.90 25.60
C GLU A 10 -15.09 -18.95 24.22
N TYR A 11 -15.67 -18.24 23.24
CA TYR A 11 -15.09 -18.08 21.91
C TYR A 11 -13.76 -17.32 21.99
N GLY A 12 -13.68 -16.24 22.75
CA GLY A 12 -12.45 -15.50 22.98
C GLY A 12 -11.33 -16.33 23.60
N ARG A 13 -11.66 -17.17 24.60
CA ARG A 13 -10.70 -18.12 25.20
C ARG A 13 -10.23 -19.15 24.19
N TYR A 14 -11.17 -19.76 23.46
CA TYR A 14 -10.84 -20.78 22.46
C TYR A 14 -9.93 -20.22 21.34
N VAL A 15 -10.20 -19.00 20.89
CA VAL A 15 -9.34 -18.31 19.90
C VAL A 15 -7.96 -18.03 20.48
N GLY A 16 -7.88 -17.48 21.70
CA GLY A 16 -6.61 -17.19 22.37
C GLY A 16 -5.72 -18.41 22.62
N GLU A 17 -6.32 -19.60 22.89
CA GLU A 17 -5.57 -20.86 23.01
C GLU A 17 -5.09 -21.42 21.66
N LYS A 18 -5.79 -21.11 20.57
CA LYS A 18 -5.44 -21.56 19.21
C LYS A 18 -4.55 -20.60 18.45
N GLU A 19 -4.51 -19.35 18.86
CA GLU A 19 -3.71 -18.31 18.24
C GLU A 19 -2.23 -18.59 18.49
N LYS A 20 -1.52 -18.99 17.44
CA LYS A 20 -0.07 -19.13 17.50
C LYS A 20 0.54 -17.74 17.52
N THR A 21 1.19 -17.38 18.63
CA THR A 21 2.02 -16.17 18.69
C THR A 21 3.13 -16.28 17.65
N SER A 22 3.15 -15.36 16.68
CA SER A 22 4.22 -15.31 15.70
C SER A 22 5.55 -14.88 16.37
N PRO A 23 6.69 -15.46 15.99
CA PRO A 23 8.00 -15.11 16.54
C PRO A 23 8.42 -13.73 16.06
N LEU A 24 8.16 -12.70 16.87
CA LEU A 24 8.27 -11.28 16.56
C LEU A 24 9.63 -10.90 15.97
N TRP A 25 10.71 -11.41 16.51
CA TRP A 25 12.07 -11.12 16.03
C TRP A 25 12.35 -11.71 14.64
N LYS A 26 11.87 -12.92 14.38
CA LYS A 26 12.03 -13.57 13.07
C LYS A 26 11.24 -12.82 12.01
N ASP A 27 10.00 -12.45 12.32
CA ASP A 27 9.12 -11.75 11.40
C ASP A 27 9.65 -10.34 11.12
N LEU A 28 10.23 -9.66 12.14
CA LEU A 28 10.86 -8.35 11.98
C LEU A 28 12.05 -8.39 11.02
N ILE A 29 12.92 -9.40 11.15
CA ILE A 29 14.07 -9.55 10.26
C ILE A 29 13.62 -9.82 8.83
N TRP A 30 12.65 -10.71 8.64
CA TRP A 30 12.11 -11.00 7.31
C TRP A 30 11.43 -9.77 6.68
N ALA A 31 10.64 -9.03 7.46
CA ALA A 31 10.01 -7.80 7.02
C ALA A 31 11.05 -6.76 6.59
N PHE A 32 12.10 -6.58 7.37
CA PHE A 32 13.18 -5.65 7.06
C PHE A 32 13.94 -6.04 5.78
N CYS A 33 14.32 -7.32 5.65
CA CYS A 33 15.05 -7.80 4.48
C CYS A 33 14.23 -7.69 3.20
N VAL A 34 12.99 -8.16 3.22
CA VAL A 34 12.12 -8.16 2.02
C VAL A 34 11.70 -6.73 1.67
N GLY A 35 11.28 -5.93 2.66
CA GLY A 35 10.94 -4.52 2.42
C GLY A 35 12.15 -3.73 1.91
N GLY A 36 13.33 -3.95 2.49
CA GLY A 36 14.59 -3.36 2.03
C GLY A 36 14.95 -3.73 0.60
N LEU A 37 14.78 -5.01 0.21
CA LEU A 37 15.01 -5.47 -1.17
C LEU A 37 14.04 -4.80 -2.17
N ILE A 38 12.78 -4.64 -1.81
CA ILE A 38 11.81 -3.92 -2.65
C ILE A 38 12.24 -2.46 -2.82
N CYS A 39 12.68 -1.80 -1.75
CA CYS A 39 13.16 -0.42 -1.83
C CYS A 39 14.44 -0.30 -2.69
N VAL A 40 15.40 -1.20 -2.53
CA VAL A 40 16.62 -1.22 -3.36
C VAL A 40 16.27 -1.47 -4.83
N GLY A 41 15.34 -2.39 -5.11
CA GLY A 41 14.84 -2.62 -6.47
C GLY A 41 14.16 -1.38 -7.06
N GLY A 42 13.35 -0.68 -6.27
CA GLY A 42 12.73 0.59 -6.69
C GLY A 42 13.76 1.68 -6.98
N GLN A 43 14.80 1.80 -6.15
CA GLN A 43 15.88 2.76 -6.37
C GLN A 43 16.68 2.43 -7.63
N ALA A 44 17.03 1.16 -7.85
CA ALA A 44 17.74 0.72 -9.04
C ALA A 44 16.94 1.02 -10.34
N LEU A 45 15.62 0.79 -10.31
CA LEU A 45 14.73 1.16 -11.41
C LEU A 45 14.72 2.68 -11.64
N SER A 46 14.69 3.47 -10.57
CA SER A 46 14.72 4.94 -10.66
C SER A 46 16.00 5.43 -11.33
N GLU A 47 17.15 4.89 -10.94
CA GLU A 47 18.44 5.22 -11.56
C GLU A 47 18.52 4.79 -13.02
N LEU A 48 17.95 3.62 -13.33
CA LEU A 48 17.88 3.13 -14.71
C LEU A 48 17.04 4.07 -15.59
N TYR A 49 15.86 4.49 -15.13
CA TYR A 49 15.01 5.41 -15.89
C TYR A 49 15.63 6.80 -16.05
N GLN A 50 16.31 7.30 -15.01
CA GLN A 50 17.06 8.55 -15.11
C GLN A 50 18.24 8.45 -16.09
N SER A 51 18.92 7.28 -16.18
CA SER A 51 19.98 7.05 -17.16
C SER A 51 19.48 7.07 -18.60
N TRP A 52 18.20 6.78 -18.82
CA TRP A 52 17.53 6.90 -20.13
C TRP A 52 17.07 8.33 -20.45
N GLY A 53 17.38 9.29 -19.58
CA GLY A 53 17.10 10.70 -19.79
C GLY A 53 15.77 11.21 -19.23
N LEU A 54 15.07 10.40 -18.42
CA LEU A 54 13.86 10.87 -17.76
C LEU A 54 14.20 11.83 -16.60
N SER A 55 13.32 12.81 -16.39
CA SER A 55 13.41 13.66 -15.20
C SER A 55 13.21 12.82 -13.93
N LYS A 56 13.64 13.33 -12.77
CA LYS A 56 13.48 12.63 -11.49
C LYS A 56 12.00 12.34 -11.16
N ASP A 57 11.10 13.25 -11.49
CA ASP A 57 9.67 13.14 -11.23
C ASP A 57 9.02 12.11 -12.16
N ASP A 58 9.38 12.12 -13.45
CA ASP A 58 8.92 11.13 -14.42
C ASP A 58 9.46 9.73 -14.08
N ALA A 59 10.73 9.62 -13.71
CA ALA A 59 11.33 8.35 -13.29
C ALA A 59 10.57 7.77 -12.08
N GLY A 60 10.19 8.58 -11.07
CA GLY A 60 9.38 8.16 -9.93
C GLY A 60 8.01 7.60 -10.35
N THR A 61 7.38 8.24 -11.32
CA THR A 61 6.10 7.78 -11.88
C THR A 61 6.26 6.42 -12.59
N TRP A 62 7.28 6.27 -13.43
CA TRP A 62 7.56 5.01 -14.13
C TRP A 62 7.93 3.87 -13.19
N VAL A 63 8.69 4.14 -12.12
CA VAL A 63 8.98 3.16 -11.06
C VAL A 63 7.69 2.66 -10.42
N SER A 64 6.78 3.58 -10.09
CA SER A 64 5.49 3.23 -9.48
C SER A 64 4.66 2.32 -10.39
N ILE A 65 4.56 2.66 -11.69
CA ILE A 65 3.84 1.85 -12.68
C ILE A 65 4.47 0.45 -12.79
N THR A 66 5.80 0.37 -12.87
CA THR A 66 6.52 -0.91 -12.98
C THR A 66 6.33 -1.77 -11.75
N LEU A 67 6.41 -1.20 -10.54
CA LEU A 67 6.21 -1.94 -9.29
C LEU A 67 4.78 -2.42 -9.14
N VAL A 68 3.78 -1.62 -9.53
CA VAL A 68 2.36 -2.04 -9.54
C VAL A 68 2.17 -3.20 -10.51
N PHE A 69 2.71 -3.10 -11.72
CA PHE A 69 2.61 -4.18 -12.72
C PHE A 69 3.27 -5.47 -12.24
N LEU A 70 4.49 -5.39 -11.70
CA LEU A 70 5.20 -6.56 -11.17
C LEU A 70 4.44 -7.19 -9.99
N ALA A 71 3.94 -6.40 -9.06
CA ALA A 71 3.15 -6.90 -7.94
C ALA A 71 1.86 -7.58 -8.41
N ALA A 72 1.14 -6.99 -9.37
CA ALA A 72 -0.06 -7.56 -9.95
C ALA A 72 0.24 -8.89 -10.68
N LEU A 73 1.34 -8.95 -11.43
CA LEU A 73 1.79 -10.15 -12.12
C LEU A 73 2.14 -11.27 -11.13
N LEU A 74 2.94 -10.97 -10.10
CA LEU A 74 3.32 -11.93 -9.07
C LEU A 74 2.12 -12.42 -8.26
N THR A 75 1.14 -11.54 -8.01
CA THR A 75 -0.13 -11.91 -7.37
C THR A 75 -0.93 -12.85 -8.27
N GLY A 76 -1.01 -12.55 -9.57
CA GLY A 76 -1.68 -13.41 -10.56
C GLY A 76 -1.06 -14.80 -10.71
N LEU A 77 0.25 -14.89 -10.48
CA LEU A 77 0.98 -16.16 -10.48
C LEU A 77 0.95 -16.91 -9.11
N GLY A 78 0.35 -16.31 -8.08
CA GLY A 78 0.31 -16.86 -6.72
C GLY A 78 1.64 -16.80 -5.95
N VAL A 79 2.68 -16.18 -6.53
CA VAL A 79 4.02 -16.09 -5.92
C VAL A 79 4.06 -15.02 -4.83
N PHE A 80 3.31 -13.94 -5.01
CA PHE A 80 3.30 -12.82 -4.06
C PHE A 80 2.79 -13.25 -2.68
N ASP A 81 1.78 -14.12 -2.62
CA ASP A 81 1.21 -14.61 -1.37
C ASP A 81 2.20 -15.44 -0.55
N ASP A 82 3.05 -16.23 -1.21
CA ASP A 82 4.10 -17.01 -0.55
C ASP A 82 5.19 -16.10 0.04
N ILE A 83 5.53 -15.03 -0.66
CA ILE A 83 6.45 -13.99 -0.17
C ILE A 83 5.81 -13.25 1.01
N ALA A 84 4.56 -12.81 0.87
CA ALA A 84 3.82 -12.06 1.89
C ALA A 84 3.63 -12.86 3.18
N ARG A 85 3.37 -14.16 3.06
CA ARG A 85 3.23 -15.08 4.21
C ARG A 85 4.49 -15.15 5.07
N ARG A 86 5.67 -15.01 4.47
CA ARG A 86 6.96 -15.04 5.18
C ARG A 86 7.44 -13.66 5.61
N ALA A 87 7.22 -12.67 4.77
CA ALA A 87 7.71 -11.31 4.95
C ALA A 87 6.76 -10.42 5.77
N GLY A 88 5.48 -10.82 5.92
CA GLY A 88 4.49 -10.08 6.69
C GLY A 88 4.44 -8.60 6.30
N ALA A 89 4.68 -7.71 7.26
CA ALA A 89 4.66 -6.27 7.06
C ALA A 89 5.68 -5.74 6.03
N GLY A 90 6.73 -6.50 5.70
CA GLY A 90 7.72 -6.09 4.70
C GLY A 90 7.19 -5.98 3.28
N THR A 91 6.11 -6.70 2.95
CA THR A 91 5.43 -6.59 1.65
C THR A 91 4.39 -5.47 1.59
N LEU A 92 4.08 -4.84 2.73
CA LEU A 92 3.17 -3.70 2.81
C LEU A 92 3.80 -2.37 2.37
N VAL A 93 4.96 -2.42 1.70
CA VAL A 93 5.51 -1.22 1.02
C VAL A 93 4.39 -0.66 0.13
N PRO A 94 4.06 0.65 0.25
CA PRO A 94 2.76 1.21 -0.16
C PRO A 94 2.28 0.82 -1.55
N ILE A 95 3.20 0.76 -2.52
CA ILE A 95 2.86 0.52 -3.93
C ILE A 95 2.55 -0.97 -4.19
N THR A 96 3.46 -1.87 -3.78
CA THR A 96 3.34 -3.31 -4.07
C THR A 96 2.27 -3.99 -3.23
N GLY A 97 2.17 -3.63 -1.96
CA GLY A 97 1.14 -4.14 -1.06
C GLY A 97 -0.27 -3.71 -1.45
N PHE A 98 -0.43 -2.44 -1.86
CA PHE A 98 -1.71 -1.94 -2.36
C PHE A 98 -2.13 -2.63 -3.66
N ALA A 99 -1.20 -2.82 -4.60
CA ALA A 99 -1.47 -3.55 -5.84
C ALA A 99 -1.92 -4.99 -5.56
N ASN A 100 -1.26 -5.71 -4.65
CA ASN A 100 -1.67 -7.06 -4.23
C ASN A 100 -3.06 -7.05 -3.59
N ALA A 101 -3.32 -6.13 -2.66
CA ALA A 101 -4.61 -6.02 -1.98
C ALA A 101 -5.79 -5.74 -2.94
N MET A 102 -5.53 -5.08 -4.07
CA MET A 102 -6.53 -4.86 -5.11
C MET A 102 -6.69 -6.06 -6.04
N VAL A 103 -5.59 -6.64 -6.49
CA VAL A 103 -5.60 -7.69 -7.53
C VAL A 103 -6.09 -9.03 -6.97
N SER A 104 -5.73 -9.38 -5.73
CA SER A 104 -6.11 -10.66 -5.12
C SER A 104 -7.64 -10.87 -5.09
N PRO A 105 -8.47 -9.97 -4.52
CA PRO A 105 -9.92 -10.10 -4.56
C PRO A 105 -10.48 -10.05 -5.97
N ALA A 106 -9.90 -9.24 -6.85
CA ALA A 106 -10.35 -9.14 -8.24
C ALA A 106 -10.19 -10.45 -9.01
N LEU A 107 -9.12 -11.20 -8.74
CA LEU A 107 -8.89 -12.53 -9.33
C LEU A 107 -9.81 -13.59 -8.71
N GLU A 108 -10.02 -13.55 -7.41
CA GLU A 108 -10.89 -14.49 -6.69
C GLU A 108 -12.34 -14.43 -7.20
N PHE A 109 -12.86 -13.22 -7.41
CA PHE A 109 -14.23 -12.99 -7.88
C PHE A 109 -14.36 -12.90 -9.40
N LYS A 110 -13.35 -13.29 -10.16
CA LYS A 110 -13.38 -13.29 -11.64
C LYS A 110 -14.53 -14.14 -12.22
N SER A 111 -14.90 -15.21 -11.54
CA SER A 111 -16.01 -16.09 -11.95
C SER A 111 -17.38 -15.41 -11.90
N GLU A 112 -17.55 -14.35 -11.14
CA GLU A 112 -18.79 -13.57 -11.03
C GLU A 112 -18.97 -12.56 -12.17
N GLY A 113 -18.03 -12.50 -13.12
CA GLY A 113 -18.04 -11.63 -14.29
C GLY A 113 -17.08 -10.44 -14.17
N PHE A 114 -16.85 -9.77 -15.31
CA PHE A 114 -15.86 -8.69 -15.37
C PHE A 114 -16.30 -7.42 -14.61
N ILE A 115 -17.57 -7.03 -14.72
CA ILE A 115 -18.08 -5.80 -14.09
C ILE A 115 -18.43 -6.04 -12.63
N THR A 116 -19.25 -7.05 -12.34
CA THR A 116 -19.78 -7.35 -11.02
C THR A 116 -18.77 -8.02 -10.11
N GLY A 117 -17.90 -8.85 -10.66
CA GLY A 117 -16.81 -9.50 -9.94
C GLY A 117 -15.54 -8.65 -9.92
N THR A 118 -14.74 -8.73 -10.96
CA THR A 118 -13.39 -8.16 -11.01
C THR A 118 -13.36 -6.64 -10.77
N ALA A 119 -14.13 -5.87 -11.54
CA ALA A 119 -14.11 -4.40 -11.46
C ALA A 119 -14.68 -3.91 -10.11
N ALA A 120 -15.81 -4.46 -9.66
CA ALA A 120 -16.42 -4.08 -8.39
C ALA A 120 -15.47 -4.34 -7.21
N LYS A 121 -14.76 -5.46 -7.20
CA LYS A 121 -13.82 -5.82 -6.12
C LYS A 121 -12.56 -4.94 -6.10
N LEU A 122 -12.07 -4.51 -7.25
CA LEU A 122 -11.01 -3.50 -7.32
C LEU A 122 -11.43 -2.21 -6.60
N PHE A 123 -12.65 -1.74 -6.83
CA PHE A 123 -13.14 -0.50 -6.22
C PHE A 123 -13.49 -0.64 -4.73
N VAL A 124 -13.82 -1.83 -4.24
CA VAL A 124 -14.04 -2.07 -2.81
C VAL A 124 -12.80 -1.73 -1.98
N VAL A 125 -11.61 -2.04 -2.49
CA VAL A 125 -10.33 -1.72 -1.81
C VAL A 125 -9.86 -0.31 -2.17
N ALA A 126 -9.90 0.07 -3.45
CA ALA A 126 -9.41 1.38 -3.90
C ALA A 126 -10.29 2.54 -3.41
N GLY A 127 -11.61 2.34 -3.34
CA GLY A 127 -12.56 3.40 -2.99
C GLY A 127 -12.25 4.10 -1.67
N PRO A 128 -12.20 3.39 -0.54
CA PRO A 128 -11.86 3.99 0.75
C PRO A 128 -10.50 4.68 0.76
N VAL A 129 -9.47 4.08 0.16
CA VAL A 129 -8.12 4.66 0.10
C VAL A 129 -8.12 5.99 -0.65
N LEU A 130 -8.80 6.05 -1.81
CA LEU A 130 -8.92 7.29 -2.59
C LEU A 130 -9.71 8.35 -1.83
N VAL A 131 -10.84 8.00 -1.22
CA VAL A 131 -11.67 8.94 -0.46
C VAL A 131 -10.90 9.54 0.71
N TYR A 132 -10.28 8.72 1.54
CA TYR A 132 -9.49 9.20 2.68
C TYR A 132 -8.25 9.97 2.25
N GLY A 133 -7.53 9.50 1.22
CA GLY A 133 -6.33 10.17 0.71
C GLY A 133 -6.64 11.54 0.13
N ILE A 134 -7.67 11.67 -0.70
CA ILE A 134 -8.09 12.94 -1.28
C ILE A 134 -8.61 13.89 -0.19
N SER A 135 -9.46 13.40 0.72
CA SER A 135 -10.01 14.22 1.81
C SER A 135 -8.90 14.75 2.72
N ALA A 136 -7.94 13.92 3.11
CA ALA A 136 -6.79 14.33 3.90
C ALA A 136 -5.91 15.36 3.16
N SER A 137 -5.70 15.16 1.86
CA SER A 137 -4.93 16.10 1.03
C SER A 137 -5.61 17.46 0.91
N ILE A 138 -6.94 17.50 0.76
CA ILE A 138 -7.72 18.74 0.73
C ILE A 138 -7.59 19.47 2.06
N LEU A 139 -7.79 18.78 3.19
CA LEU A 139 -7.68 19.39 4.52
C LEU A 139 -6.27 19.95 4.76
N TYR A 140 -5.25 19.19 4.42
CA TYR A 140 -3.86 19.64 4.54
C TYR A 140 -3.55 20.83 3.62
N GLY A 141 -4.03 20.80 2.38
CA GLY A 141 -3.88 21.89 1.42
C GLY A 141 -4.55 23.17 1.88
N LEU A 142 -5.75 23.10 2.45
CA LEU A 142 -6.44 24.25 3.05
C LEU A 142 -5.64 24.81 4.23
N LEU A 143 -5.15 23.94 5.11
CA LEU A 143 -4.33 24.38 6.24
C LEU A 143 -3.07 25.11 5.78
N LEU A 144 -2.35 24.57 4.80
CA LEU A 144 -1.19 25.22 4.20
C LEU A 144 -1.54 26.54 3.54
N TYR A 145 -2.66 26.59 2.82
CA TYR A 145 -3.12 27.82 2.19
C TYR A 145 -3.34 28.94 3.21
N PHE A 146 -4.04 28.66 4.31
CA PHE A 146 -4.24 29.64 5.37
C PHE A 146 -2.93 30.04 6.07
N CYS A 147 -2.05 29.09 6.34
CA CYS A 147 -0.73 29.38 6.92
C CYS A 147 0.11 30.27 6.01
N LEU A 148 0.17 29.96 4.70
CA LEU A 148 0.92 30.75 3.73
C LEU A 148 0.31 32.13 3.50
N LEU A 149 -1.01 32.24 3.54
CA LEU A 149 -1.71 33.55 3.44
C LEU A 149 -1.33 34.47 4.61
N TYR A 150 -1.22 33.92 5.82
CA TYR A 150 -0.84 34.65 7.02
C TYR A 150 0.66 34.98 7.06
N THR A 151 1.53 34.11 6.55
CA THR A 151 3.00 34.28 6.56
C THR A 151 3.56 34.87 5.28
N SER A 152 2.70 35.21 4.30
CA SER A 152 3.13 35.89 3.07
C SER A 152 3.80 37.25 3.40
N PRO A 153 5.07 37.46 2.96
CA PRO A 153 5.76 38.71 3.24
C PRO A 153 4.97 39.90 2.69
N SER A 154 4.78 40.88 3.53
CA SER A 154 4.12 42.14 3.19
C SER A 154 4.77 42.74 1.94
N PRO A 155 4.01 43.47 1.08
CA PRO A 155 4.59 44.21 -0.04
C PRO A 155 5.72 45.16 0.36
N ARG A 156 5.76 45.58 1.63
CA ARG A 156 6.83 46.43 2.19
C ARG A 156 8.15 45.68 2.38
N ASP A 157 8.15 44.40 2.57
CA ASP A 157 9.38 43.59 2.77
C ASP A 157 10.06 43.28 1.43
N ARG A 158 9.33 43.29 0.32
CA ARG A 158 9.88 43.14 -1.03
C ARG A 158 10.61 44.37 -1.55
N GLN A 159 10.41 45.55 -0.92
CA GLN A 159 11.09 46.80 -1.32
C GLN A 159 12.45 46.97 -0.62
N LYS A 160 12.82 46.09 0.32
CA LYS A 160 14.06 46.19 1.10
C LYS A 160 15.14 45.20 0.71
N SER A 161 14.89 44.34 -0.28
CA SER A 161 15.85 43.45 -0.90
C SER A 161 16.11 43.92 -2.33
#